data_0c2e4580b0ec73727bc759b909d7d2c2
#
_entry.id   0c2e4580b0ec73727bc759b909d7d2c2
#
_cell.length_a   1.000
_cell.length_b   1.000
_cell.length_c   1.000
_cell.angle_alpha   90.00
_cell.angle_beta   90.00
_cell.angle_gamma   90.00
#
_symmetry.space_group_name_H-M   'P 1'
#
loop_
_entity.id
_entity.type
_entity.pdbx_description
1 polymer ?
#
loop_
_entity_poly.entity_id
_entity_poly.type
_entity_poly.pdbx_seq_one_letter_code
_entity_poly.pdbx_strand_id
1 'polypeptide(L)'
;IKGSELTNVFPYINNEGIETATFTDNKSEGWIDPFLFHSALKSKAIDLGAEFIKGEVKSLSEINAKTIVSAAGCWTKELLEDIPVVPQKHTVFRVKCPKHIPEMPLTGDLTTGVYWRPEGKEYLAGSPISVFDADDLEPAWNDFEELVWPALAKRIPIFEELKLTGGWAGYYDCNKLDNNAVVGKHPKYENVYMASGFTGRGLMQAPGIGRALTELITTGSYQTIDISVFAVERVLQSNARPEPYVL
;
A
#
# COMPACT_ATOMS: atom_id res chain seq x y z
N ILE A 1 21.55 -12.04 -0.05
CA ILE A 1 23.01 -11.87 -0.18
C ILE A 1 23.55 -11.02 0.98
N LYS A 2 24.84 -11.14 1.27
CA LYS A 2 25.49 -10.25 2.24
C LYS A 2 25.64 -8.86 1.65
N GLY A 3 25.65 -7.85 2.51
CA GLY A 3 25.84 -6.46 2.06
C GLY A 3 27.16 -6.26 1.29
N SER A 4 28.23 -6.96 1.67
CA SER A 4 29.51 -6.92 0.96
C SER A 4 29.46 -7.43 -0.49
N GLU A 5 28.44 -8.20 -0.86
CA GLU A 5 28.24 -8.78 -2.19
C GLU A 5 27.28 -7.95 -3.04
N LEU A 6 26.60 -6.98 -2.44
CA LEU A 6 25.54 -6.20 -3.07
C LEU A 6 26.01 -5.44 -4.31
N THR A 7 27.22 -4.88 -4.26
CA THR A 7 27.83 -4.16 -5.39
C THR A 7 28.21 -5.05 -6.57
N ASN A 8 28.31 -6.36 -6.38
CA ASN A 8 28.53 -7.31 -7.50
C ASN A 8 27.25 -7.46 -8.35
N VAL A 9 26.08 -7.31 -7.72
CA VAL A 9 24.78 -7.42 -8.40
C VAL A 9 24.27 -6.05 -8.84
N PHE A 10 24.42 -5.04 -7.98
CA PHE A 10 23.98 -3.66 -8.22
C PHE A 10 25.16 -2.69 -8.06
N PRO A 11 26.01 -2.52 -9.10
CA PRO A 11 27.26 -1.75 -9.01
C PRO A 11 27.08 -0.27 -8.66
N TYR A 12 25.88 0.26 -8.84
CA TYR A 12 25.52 1.66 -8.54
C TYR A 12 25.18 1.92 -7.08
N ILE A 13 25.03 0.85 -6.25
CA ILE A 13 24.65 0.97 -4.85
C ILE A 13 25.90 1.10 -3.97
N ASN A 14 25.90 2.08 -3.08
CA ASN A 14 26.82 2.13 -1.94
C ASN A 14 26.30 1.17 -0.86
N ASN A 15 27.09 0.15 -0.54
CA ASN A 15 26.72 -0.89 0.44
C ASN A 15 27.16 -0.57 1.88
N GLU A 16 27.66 0.62 2.15
CA GLU A 16 28.06 1.02 3.50
C GLU A 16 26.91 0.90 4.50
N GLY A 17 27.15 0.19 5.59
CA GLY A 17 26.16 -0.05 6.66
C GLY A 17 25.07 -1.06 6.30
N ILE A 18 25.16 -1.78 5.18
CA ILE A 18 24.25 -2.86 4.80
C ILE A 18 24.82 -4.20 5.25
N GLU A 19 24.15 -4.89 6.13
CA GLU A 19 24.53 -6.24 6.55
C GLU A 19 24.02 -7.30 5.54
N THR A 20 22.77 -7.18 5.14
CA THR A 20 22.10 -8.12 4.22
C THR A 20 21.17 -7.40 3.26
N ALA A 21 20.96 -7.99 2.09
CA ALA A 21 19.93 -7.57 1.13
C ALA A 21 19.21 -8.79 0.57
N THR A 22 17.93 -8.61 0.25
CA THR A 22 17.10 -9.59 -0.46
C THR A 22 16.65 -9.01 -1.79
N PHE A 23 16.58 -9.82 -2.81
CA PHE A 23 16.06 -9.42 -4.13
C PHE A 23 15.56 -10.63 -4.90
N THR A 24 14.69 -10.39 -5.86
CA THR A 24 14.19 -11.42 -6.78
C THR A 24 14.87 -11.30 -8.12
N ASP A 25 15.44 -12.41 -8.62
CA ASP A 25 16.14 -12.47 -9.91
C ASP A 25 15.31 -13.08 -11.05
N ASN A 26 14.18 -13.69 -10.71
CA ASN A 26 13.36 -14.48 -11.65
C ASN A 26 12.32 -13.67 -12.44
N LYS A 27 12.32 -12.35 -12.33
CA LYS A 27 11.36 -11.43 -12.98
C LYS A 27 9.89 -11.73 -12.69
N SER A 28 9.58 -12.44 -11.59
CA SER A 28 8.20 -12.73 -11.16
C SER A 28 7.59 -11.59 -10.36
N GLU A 29 8.39 -10.63 -9.95
CA GLU A 29 7.99 -9.46 -9.19
C GLU A 29 8.19 -8.18 -10.00
N GLY A 30 7.43 -7.15 -9.67
CA GLY A 30 7.51 -5.86 -10.32
C GLY A 30 6.43 -4.91 -9.82
N TRP A 31 6.31 -3.78 -10.49
CA TRP A 31 5.24 -2.83 -10.25
C TRP A 31 4.31 -2.77 -11.46
N ILE A 32 3.09 -2.36 -11.22
CA ILE A 32 2.07 -2.12 -12.22
C ILE A 32 1.56 -0.69 -12.10
N ASP A 33 0.99 -0.17 -13.18
CA ASP A 33 0.24 1.06 -13.14
C ASP A 33 -1.08 0.83 -12.38
N PRO A 34 -1.28 1.46 -11.20
CA PRO A 34 -2.44 1.20 -10.37
C PRO A 34 -3.75 1.68 -11.02
N PHE A 35 -3.70 2.76 -11.79
CA PHE A 35 -4.87 3.27 -12.50
C PHE A 35 -5.32 2.33 -13.60
N LEU A 36 -4.40 1.84 -14.42
CA LEU A 36 -4.71 0.88 -15.48
C LEU A 36 -5.20 -0.45 -14.91
N PHE A 37 -4.58 -0.93 -13.85
CA PHE A 37 -5.01 -2.16 -13.18
C PHE A 37 -6.43 -2.03 -12.61
N HIS A 38 -6.70 -0.96 -11.85
CA HIS A 38 -8.05 -0.68 -11.33
C HIS A 38 -9.07 -0.55 -12.46
N SER A 39 -8.74 0.19 -13.53
CA SER A 39 -9.63 0.41 -14.67
C SER A 39 -9.96 -0.92 -15.39
N ALA A 40 -8.98 -1.81 -15.55
CA ALA A 40 -9.18 -3.12 -16.15
C ALA A 40 -10.11 -4.00 -15.30
N LEU A 41 -9.91 -4.04 -13.98
CA LEU A 41 -10.80 -4.77 -13.06
C LEU A 41 -12.22 -4.22 -13.09
N LYS A 42 -12.36 -2.89 -13.06
CA LYS A 42 -13.67 -2.22 -13.15
C LYS A 42 -14.39 -2.55 -14.47
N SER A 43 -13.69 -2.42 -15.60
CA SER A 43 -14.26 -2.75 -16.92
C SER A 43 -14.73 -4.20 -16.96
N LYS A 44 -13.90 -5.13 -16.48
CA LYS A 44 -14.25 -6.55 -16.43
C LYS A 44 -15.46 -6.82 -15.54
N ALA A 45 -15.58 -6.15 -14.40
CA ALA A 45 -16.74 -6.29 -13.52
C ALA A 45 -18.03 -5.82 -14.22
N ILE A 46 -17.98 -4.69 -14.93
CA ILE A 46 -19.12 -4.18 -15.71
C ILE A 46 -19.51 -5.15 -16.83
N ASP A 47 -18.54 -5.69 -17.57
CA ASP A 47 -18.78 -6.69 -18.62
C ASP A 47 -19.44 -7.96 -18.08
N LEU A 48 -19.23 -8.27 -16.81
CA LEU A 48 -19.84 -9.38 -16.09
C LEU A 48 -21.19 -9.02 -15.43
N GLY A 49 -21.71 -7.81 -15.64
CA GLY A 49 -23.01 -7.37 -15.17
C GLY A 49 -23.02 -6.55 -13.88
N ALA A 50 -21.86 -6.13 -13.38
CA ALA A 50 -21.83 -5.23 -12.24
C ALA A 50 -22.27 -3.82 -12.67
N GLU A 51 -23.12 -3.18 -11.86
CA GLU A 51 -23.49 -1.77 -12.04
C GLU A 51 -22.58 -0.87 -11.20
N PHE A 52 -22.13 0.22 -11.81
CA PHE A 52 -21.28 1.21 -11.16
C PHE A 52 -22.06 2.49 -10.89
N ILE A 53 -22.40 2.72 -9.62
CA ILE A 53 -23.16 3.90 -9.19
C ILE A 53 -22.19 4.90 -8.54
N LYS A 54 -22.16 6.13 -9.06
CA LYS A 54 -21.40 7.22 -8.46
C LYS A 54 -22.23 7.87 -7.36
N GLY A 55 -21.71 7.87 -6.14
CA GLY A 55 -22.38 8.47 -4.98
C GLY A 55 -21.49 8.44 -3.75
N GLU A 56 -21.91 9.12 -2.73
CA GLU A 56 -21.32 9.10 -1.38
C GLU A 56 -22.29 8.37 -0.45
N VAL A 57 -21.79 7.39 0.30
CA VAL A 57 -22.55 6.66 1.31
C VAL A 57 -22.11 7.15 2.67
N LYS A 58 -23.01 7.74 3.43
CA LYS A 58 -22.75 8.27 4.78
C LYS A 58 -23.19 7.32 5.91
N SER A 59 -24.04 6.35 5.56
CA SER A 59 -24.51 5.33 6.49
C SER A 59 -24.81 4.03 5.76
N LEU A 60 -24.50 2.90 6.37
CA LEU A 60 -24.86 1.58 5.82
C LEU A 60 -26.37 1.40 5.67
N SER A 61 -27.19 2.15 6.43
CA SER A 61 -28.66 2.15 6.33
C SER A 61 -29.20 2.72 5.02
N GLU A 62 -28.40 3.47 4.27
CA GLU A 62 -28.75 3.98 2.94
C GLU A 62 -28.73 2.88 1.87
N ILE A 63 -28.10 1.74 2.17
CA ILE A 63 -27.89 0.66 1.21
C ILE A 63 -28.94 -0.43 1.42
N ASN A 64 -29.85 -0.57 0.44
CA ASN A 64 -30.83 -1.66 0.43
C ASN A 64 -30.26 -2.86 -0.34
N ALA A 65 -29.46 -3.70 0.33
CA ALA A 65 -28.87 -4.91 -0.27
C ALA A 65 -28.90 -6.08 0.72
N LYS A 66 -28.98 -7.31 0.18
CA LYS A 66 -28.91 -8.55 0.97
C LYS A 66 -27.53 -8.75 1.61
N THR A 67 -26.49 -8.30 0.93
CA THR A 67 -25.10 -8.38 1.39
C THR A 67 -24.41 -7.06 1.03
N ILE A 68 -23.69 -6.51 1.98
CA ILE A 68 -22.90 -5.29 1.81
C ILE A 68 -21.43 -5.65 2.04
N VAL A 69 -20.56 -5.20 1.15
CA VAL A 69 -19.11 -5.28 1.34
C VAL A 69 -18.57 -3.85 1.44
N SER A 70 -18.15 -3.44 2.63
CA SER A 70 -17.48 -2.16 2.84
C SER A 70 -16.00 -2.28 2.45
N ALA A 71 -15.59 -1.55 1.42
CA ALA A 71 -14.21 -1.38 1.00
C ALA A 71 -13.86 0.11 0.98
N ALA A 72 -14.22 0.82 2.05
CA ALA A 72 -14.20 2.27 2.14
C ALA A 72 -12.78 2.85 2.42
N GLY A 73 -11.75 1.99 2.50
CA GLY A 73 -10.38 2.42 2.72
C GLY A 73 -10.22 3.23 4.01
N CYS A 74 -9.55 4.37 3.95
CA CYS A 74 -9.32 5.22 5.12
C CYS A 74 -10.59 5.87 5.70
N TRP A 75 -11.73 5.84 4.98
CA TRP A 75 -13.03 6.31 5.47
C TRP A 75 -13.87 5.21 6.13
N THR A 76 -13.31 4.03 6.34
CA THR A 76 -14.01 2.91 6.98
C THR A 76 -14.63 3.31 8.33
N LYS A 77 -13.93 4.08 9.14
CA LYS A 77 -14.39 4.53 10.45
C LYS A 77 -15.68 5.38 10.41
N GLU A 78 -15.93 6.07 9.30
CA GLU A 78 -17.16 6.85 9.12
C GLU A 78 -18.41 5.97 8.98
N LEU A 79 -18.23 4.74 8.46
CA LEU A 79 -19.31 3.76 8.26
C LEU A 79 -19.36 2.69 9.38
N LEU A 80 -18.21 2.38 9.96
CA LEU A 80 -17.99 1.33 10.96
C LEU A 80 -17.09 1.90 12.07
N GLU A 81 -17.70 2.65 12.99
CA GLU A 81 -17.02 3.47 14.02
C GLU A 81 -16.08 2.67 14.95
N ASP A 82 -16.35 1.39 15.12
CA ASP A 82 -15.59 0.49 15.99
C ASP A 82 -14.33 -0.09 15.30
N ILE A 83 -14.10 0.22 14.02
CA ILE A 83 -12.93 -0.22 13.30
C ILE A 83 -11.86 0.88 13.32
N PRO A 84 -10.66 0.63 13.88
CA PRO A 84 -9.61 1.65 14.08
C PRO A 84 -8.78 1.91 12.81
N VAL A 85 -9.46 2.04 11.68
CA VAL A 85 -8.82 2.40 10.40
C VAL A 85 -8.94 3.89 10.18
N VAL A 86 -7.81 4.53 9.94
CA VAL A 86 -7.71 6.00 9.78
C VAL A 86 -6.85 6.35 8.56
N PRO A 87 -7.01 7.56 8.01
CA PRO A 87 -6.11 8.05 6.98
C PRO A 87 -4.70 8.26 7.53
N GLN A 88 -3.72 7.77 6.80
CA GLN A 88 -2.32 8.02 7.04
C GLN A 88 -1.70 8.58 5.77
N LYS A 89 -1.35 9.87 5.78
CA LYS A 89 -0.80 10.56 4.62
C LYS A 89 0.65 10.16 4.38
N HIS A 90 0.94 9.78 3.15
CA HIS A 90 2.28 9.50 2.63
C HIS A 90 2.59 10.41 1.45
N THR A 91 3.84 10.83 1.33
CA THR A 91 4.33 11.64 0.21
C THR A 91 5.21 10.81 -0.71
N VAL A 92 4.99 10.95 -2.01
CA VAL A 92 5.83 10.38 -3.07
C VAL A 92 6.40 11.52 -3.89
N PHE A 93 7.71 11.52 -4.08
CA PHE A 93 8.43 12.49 -4.89
C PHE A 93 8.76 11.92 -6.26
N ARG A 94 8.65 12.74 -7.29
CA ARG A 94 9.12 12.46 -8.63
C ARG A 94 10.42 13.22 -8.86
N VAL A 95 11.46 12.50 -9.23
CA VAL A 95 12.81 13.04 -9.35
C VAL A 95 13.45 12.62 -10.67
N LYS A 96 14.35 13.44 -11.17
CA LYS A 96 15.10 13.20 -12.39
C LYS A 96 16.60 13.19 -12.11
N CYS A 97 17.30 12.16 -12.59
CA CYS A 97 18.75 12.09 -12.61
C CYS A 97 19.27 12.34 -14.02
N PRO A 98 20.37 13.11 -14.22
CA PRO A 98 21.01 13.31 -15.51
C PRO A 98 21.47 12.00 -16.17
N LYS A 99 21.91 11.05 -15.34
CA LYS A 99 22.30 9.70 -15.80
C LYS A 99 21.21 8.71 -15.44
N HIS A 100 20.73 7.99 -16.42
CA HIS A 100 19.79 6.90 -16.23
C HIS A 100 20.51 5.61 -15.80
N ILE A 101 20.02 4.97 -14.76
CA ILE A 101 20.48 3.64 -14.32
C ILE A 101 19.48 2.62 -14.87
N PRO A 102 19.87 1.81 -15.87
CA PRO A 102 18.99 0.80 -16.44
C PRO A 102 18.74 -0.34 -15.44
N GLU A 103 17.60 -0.99 -15.59
CA GLU A 103 17.23 -2.22 -14.87
C GLU A 103 17.24 -2.10 -13.32
N MET A 104 17.05 -0.88 -12.81
CA MET A 104 16.94 -0.68 -11.36
C MET A 104 15.61 -1.27 -10.85
N PRO A 105 15.62 -2.16 -9.85
CA PRO A 105 14.38 -2.66 -9.25
C PRO A 105 13.73 -1.60 -8.35
N LEU A 106 12.46 -1.82 -7.98
CA LEU A 106 11.92 -1.18 -6.79
C LEU A 106 12.77 -1.61 -5.59
N THR A 107 13.28 -0.64 -4.88
CA THR A 107 14.20 -0.87 -3.77
C THR A 107 13.75 -0.10 -2.54
N GLY A 108 13.74 -0.75 -1.38
CA GLY A 108 13.54 -0.12 -0.07
C GLY A 108 14.82 -0.22 0.75
N ASP A 109 15.26 0.87 1.31
CA ASP A 109 16.32 0.91 2.30
C ASP A 109 15.71 0.93 3.71
N LEU A 110 15.66 -0.23 4.34
CA LEU A 110 15.06 -0.39 5.68
C LEU A 110 15.82 0.37 6.77
N THR A 111 17.04 0.83 6.51
CA THR A 111 17.80 1.64 7.49
C THR A 111 17.31 3.08 7.55
N THR A 112 16.72 3.57 6.46
CA THR A 112 16.21 4.94 6.35
C THR A 112 14.68 4.98 6.18
N GLY A 113 14.05 3.87 5.77
CA GLY A 113 12.65 3.80 5.39
C GLY A 113 12.35 4.43 4.02
N VAL A 114 13.37 4.89 3.30
CA VAL A 114 13.20 5.46 1.95
C VAL A 114 13.16 4.35 0.92
N TYR A 115 12.18 4.41 0.03
CA TYR A 115 12.13 3.53 -1.13
C TYR A 115 12.18 4.33 -2.43
N TRP A 116 12.59 3.66 -3.50
CA TRP A 116 12.65 4.27 -4.83
C TRP A 116 12.44 3.22 -5.92
N ARG A 117 12.01 3.68 -7.09
CA ARG A 117 11.92 2.88 -8.32
C ARG A 117 12.02 3.75 -9.57
N PRO A 118 12.40 3.18 -10.72
CA PRO A 118 12.29 3.88 -12.00
C PRO A 118 10.82 4.16 -12.36
N GLU A 119 10.60 5.28 -13.05
CA GLU A 119 9.34 5.65 -13.69
C GLU A 119 9.64 6.28 -15.05
N GLY A 120 9.72 5.45 -16.09
CA GLY A 120 10.15 5.88 -17.40
C GLY A 120 11.56 6.45 -17.40
N LYS A 121 11.71 7.76 -17.63
CA LYS A 121 13.01 8.48 -17.59
C LYS A 121 13.31 9.17 -16.25
N GLU A 122 12.39 9.05 -15.31
CA GLU A 122 12.47 9.62 -13.97
C GLU A 122 12.49 8.51 -12.92
N TYR A 123 12.49 8.89 -11.66
CA TYR A 123 12.36 7.98 -10.52
C TYR A 123 11.27 8.48 -9.59
N LEU A 124 10.64 7.55 -8.90
CA LEU A 124 9.79 7.84 -7.75
C LEU A 124 10.54 7.48 -6.48
N ALA A 125 10.37 8.29 -5.46
CA ALA A 125 10.89 8.04 -4.12
C ALA A 125 9.85 8.38 -3.07
N GLY A 126 9.70 7.54 -2.06
CA GLY A 126 8.76 7.76 -0.96
C GLY A 126 9.44 8.31 0.28
N SER A 127 8.74 9.23 0.96
CA SER A 127 9.12 9.70 2.30
C SER A 127 8.91 8.59 3.33
N PRO A 128 9.84 8.41 4.29
CA PRO A 128 9.63 7.54 5.43
C PRO A 128 8.68 8.14 6.48
N ILE A 129 8.36 9.43 6.33
CA ILE A 129 7.46 10.14 7.25
C ILE A 129 6.02 10.01 6.76
N SER A 130 5.14 9.72 7.70
CA SER A 130 3.70 9.69 7.48
C SER A 130 2.97 10.49 8.55
N VAL A 131 1.80 11.03 8.19
CA VAL A 131 0.98 11.84 9.10
C VAL A 131 -0.38 11.17 9.27
N PHE A 132 -0.70 10.79 10.50
CA PHE A 132 -2.01 10.24 10.85
C PHE A 132 -3.08 11.31 10.93
N ASP A 133 -4.30 10.90 10.59
CA ASP A 133 -5.49 11.75 10.66
C ASP A 133 -5.32 13.09 9.91
N ALA A 134 -4.50 13.10 8.84
CA ALA A 134 -4.32 14.28 8.00
C ALA A 134 -5.60 14.57 7.21
N ASP A 135 -5.94 15.84 7.10
CA ASP A 135 -7.12 16.37 6.42
C ASP A 135 -6.81 17.00 5.05
N ASP A 136 -5.53 16.97 4.65
CA ASP A 136 -5.05 17.50 3.37
C ASP A 136 -4.19 16.48 2.61
N LEU A 137 -4.03 16.72 1.30
CA LEU A 137 -3.13 15.96 0.42
C LEU A 137 -1.97 16.83 -0.09
N GLU A 138 -1.59 17.88 0.65
CA GLU A 138 -0.38 18.64 0.32
C GLU A 138 0.85 17.78 0.62
N PRO A 139 1.76 17.60 -0.36
CA PRO A 139 3.00 16.88 -0.13
C PRO A 139 3.88 17.54 0.91
N ALA A 140 4.57 16.74 1.71
CA ALA A 140 5.57 17.20 2.67
C ALA A 140 6.89 17.56 1.94
N TRP A 141 6.91 18.66 1.20
CA TRP A 141 8.04 19.07 0.33
C TRP A 141 9.39 19.13 1.04
N ASN A 142 9.41 19.54 2.30
CA ASN A 142 10.64 19.63 3.08
C ASN A 142 11.29 18.27 3.32
N ASP A 143 10.50 17.19 3.40
CA ASP A 143 11.01 15.83 3.58
C ASP A 143 11.95 15.41 2.46
N PHE A 144 11.75 15.97 1.26
CA PHE A 144 12.64 15.66 0.15
C PHE A 144 14.09 16.10 0.43
N GLU A 145 14.27 17.35 0.82
CA GLU A 145 15.61 17.91 1.06
C GLU A 145 16.22 17.41 2.38
N GLU A 146 15.41 17.23 3.40
CA GLU A 146 15.87 16.89 4.74
C GLU A 146 16.12 15.38 4.93
N LEU A 147 15.38 14.52 4.25
CA LEU A 147 15.38 13.08 4.51
C LEU A 147 15.61 12.25 3.25
N VAL A 148 14.80 12.47 2.19
CA VAL A 148 14.75 11.55 1.05
C VAL A 148 15.98 11.71 0.17
N TRP A 149 16.31 12.91 -0.25
CA TRP A 149 17.48 13.15 -1.09
C TRP A 149 18.79 12.75 -0.42
N PRO A 150 19.08 13.10 0.83
CA PRO A 150 20.30 12.63 1.51
C PRO A 150 20.40 11.10 1.60
N ALA A 151 19.29 10.42 1.90
CA ALA A 151 19.25 8.96 1.93
C ALA A 151 19.53 8.34 0.56
N LEU A 152 18.89 8.86 -0.49
CA LEU A 152 19.12 8.43 -1.87
C LEU A 152 20.56 8.67 -2.33
N ALA A 153 21.10 9.85 -2.11
CA ALA A 153 22.47 10.22 -2.48
C ALA A 153 23.53 9.35 -1.77
N LYS A 154 23.29 9.08 -0.47
CA LYS A 154 24.15 8.14 0.28
C LYS A 154 24.13 6.74 -0.30
N ARG A 155 22.95 6.25 -0.69
CA ARG A 155 22.78 4.88 -1.17
C ARG A 155 23.16 4.72 -2.64
N ILE A 156 22.93 5.72 -3.45
CA ILE A 156 23.22 5.76 -4.88
C ILE A 156 23.96 7.07 -5.18
N PRO A 157 25.30 7.12 -5.14
CA PRO A 157 26.06 8.38 -5.18
C PRO A 157 25.74 9.29 -6.36
N ILE A 158 25.36 8.75 -7.52
CA ILE A 158 24.95 9.56 -8.65
C ILE A 158 23.65 10.35 -8.42
N PHE A 159 22.88 9.97 -7.40
CA PHE A 159 21.66 10.68 -7.02
C PHE A 159 21.92 11.98 -6.23
N GLU A 160 23.18 12.33 -5.98
CA GLU A 160 23.52 13.71 -5.58
C GLU A 160 23.06 14.74 -6.62
N GLU A 161 22.98 14.33 -7.91
CA GLU A 161 22.56 15.20 -9.02
C GLU A 161 21.03 15.18 -9.26
N LEU A 162 20.24 14.58 -8.37
CA LEU A 162 18.78 14.54 -8.51
C LEU A 162 18.17 15.94 -8.53
N LYS A 163 17.15 16.08 -9.35
CA LYS A 163 16.27 17.26 -9.37
C LYS A 163 14.85 16.84 -9.08
N LEU A 164 14.23 17.47 -8.09
CA LEU A 164 12.82 17.33 -7.81
C LEU A 164 12.03 17.88 -9.00
N THR A 165 11.16 17.06 -9.58
CA THR A 165 10.30 17.42 -10.73
C THR A 165 8.83 17.47 -10.36
N GLY A 166 8.45 17.00 -9.18
CA GLY A 166 7.10 17.04 -8.65
C GLY A 166 6.90 16.00 -7.55
N GLY A 167 5.67 15.82 -7.18
CA GLY A 167 5.27 14.85 -6.17
C GLY A 167 3.78 14.89 -5.91
N TRP A 168 3.30 13.99 -5.09
CA TRP A 168 1.92 13.96 -4.62
C TRP A 168 1.85 13.32 -3.24
N ALA A 169 0.76 13.54 -2.53
CA ALA A 169 0.43 12.80 -1.34
C ALA A 169 -0.80 11.92 -1.57
N GLY A 170 -0.92 10.86 -0.78
CA GLY A 170 -2.05 9.95 -0.77
C GLY A 170 -2.28 9.39 0.61
N TYR A 171 -3.49 8.86 0.85
CA TYR A 171 -3.81 8.21 2.10
C TYR A 171 -3.64 6.70 2.00
N TYR A 172 -2.92 6.13 2.95
CA TYR A 172 -3.08 4.74 3.32
C TYR A 172 -4.27 4.60 4.27
N ASP A 173 -4.96 3.49 4.19
CA ASP A 173 -5.97 3.06 5.14
C ASP A 173 -5.30 2.34 6.31
N CYS A 174 -4.76 3.09 7.26
CA CYS A 174 -3.95 2.52 8.34
C CYS A 174 -4.82 1.91 9.45
N ASN A 175 -4.61 0.64 9.74
CA ASN A 175 -5.14 0.00 10.94
C ASN A 175 -4.24 0.32 12.13
N LYS A 176 -4.69 1.23 13.00
CA LYS A 176 -3.91 1.71 14.18
C LYS A 176 -3.63 0.62 15.21
N LEU A 177 -4.31 -0.53 15.18
CA LEU A 177 -4.07 -1.61 16.12
C LEU A 177 -2.71 -2.28 15.84
N ASP A 178 -2.42 -2.59 14.55
CA ASP A 178 -1.30 -3.46 14.23
C ASP A 178 -0.79 -3.39 12.78
N ASN A 179 -1.21 -2.40 12.02
CA ASN A 179 -0.87 -2.22 10.60
C ASN A 179 -1.28 -3.38 9.67
N ASN A 180 -2.14 -4.29 10.13
CA ASN A 180 -2.63 -5.39 9.31
C ASN A 180 -4.08 -5.22 8.89
N ALA A 181 -4.41 -5.79 7.73
CA ALA A 181 -5.74 -5.73 7.15
C ALA A 181 -6.83 -6.23 8.11
N VAL A 182 -8.02 -5.68 7.94
CA VAL A 182 -9.24 -6.09 8.64
C VAL A 182 -10.23 -6.57 7.58
N VAL A 183 -10.45 -7.89 7.52
CA VAL A 183 -11.21 -8.52 6.44
C VAL A 183 -12.16 -9.59 6.99
N GLY A 184 -13.38 -9.62 6.47
CA GLY A 184 -14.34 -10.67 6.79
C GLY A 184 -15.72 -10.13 7.14
N LYS A 185 -16.55 -10.99 7.74
CA LYS A 185 -17.88 -10.62 8.18
C LYS A 185 -17.78 -9.76 9.45
N HIS A 186 -18.56 -8.68 9.51
CA HIS A 186 -18.61 -7.85 10.71
C HIS A 186 -19.56 -8.50 11.75
N PRO A 187 -19.11 -8.77 12.98
CA PRO A 187 -19.90 -9.57 13.93
C PRO A 187 -21.18 -8.87 14.44
N LYS A 188 -21.24 -7.53 14.42
CA LYS A 188 -22.41 -6.76 14.86
C LYS A 188 -23.48 -6.59 13.77
N TYR A 189 -23.14 -6.83 12.51
CA TYR A 189 -24.05 -6.63 11.38
C TYR A 189 -24.24 -7.94 10.62
N GLU A 190 -25.46 -8.40 10.50
CA GLU A 190 -25.77 -9.71 9.95
C GLU A 190 -25.35 -9.86 8.48
N ASN A 191 -25.44 -8.79 7.71
CA ASN A 191 -25.22 -8.79 6.26
C ASN A 191 -24.01 -7.96 5.80
N VAL A 192 -23.14 -7.49 6.72
CA VAL A 192 -22.00 -6.63 6.39
C VAL A 192 -20.70 -7.42 6.44
N TYR A 193 -19.94 -7.33 5.36
CA TYR A 193 -18.56 -7.75 5.24
C TYR A 193 -17.68 -6.53 5.00
N MET A 194 -16.39 -6.65 5.27
CA MET A 194 -15.48 -5.55 5.03
C MET A 194 -14.10 -6.01 4.57
N ALA A 195 -13.40 -5.09 3.89
CA ALA A 195 -11.99 -5.22 3.53
C ALA A 195 -11.34 -3.83 3.60
N SER A 196 -10.50 -3.60 4.62
CA SER A 196 -9.91 -2.30 4.90
C SER A 196 -8.66 -2.45 5.77
N GLY A 197 -7.95 -1.36 6.02
CA GLY A 197 -6.82 -1.34 6.95
C GLY A 197 -5.56 -2.01 6.39
N PHE A 198 -5.36 -1.97 5.08
CA PHE A 198 -4.24 -2.63 4.40
C PHE A 198 -2.90 -1.96 4.62
N THR A 199 -2.89 -0.74 5.10
CA THR A 199 -1.68 0.02 5.46
C THR A 199 -0.64 -0.02 4.33
N GLY A 200 -1.04 0.42 3.12
CA GLY A 200 -0.19 0.50 1.93
C GLY A 200 -0.06 -0.78 1.09
N ARG A 201 -0.51 -1.94 1.59
CA ARG A 201 -0.36 -3.23 0.89
C ARG A 201 -1.62 -3.69 0.13
N GLY A 202 -2.65 -2.85 0.06
CA GLY A 202 -3.94 -3.22 -0.51
C GLY A 202 -3.89 -3.61 -1.98
N LEU A 203 -3.12 -2.91 -2.81
CA LEU A 203 -3.07 -3.16 -4.25
C LEU A 203 -2.63 -4.61 -4.56
N MET A 204 -1.54 -5.06 -3.95
CA MET A 204 -0.99 -6.40 -4.18
C MET A 204 -1.84 -7.50 -3.57
N GLN A 205 -2.58 -7.20 -2.51
CA GLN A 205 -3.44 -8.17 -1.81
C GLN A 205 -4.85 -8.26 -2.41
N ALA A 206 -5.32 -7.22 -3.08
CA ALA A 206 -6.71 -7.09 -3.54
C ALA A 206 -7.26 -8.30 -4.31
N PRO A 207 -6.53 -8.94 -5.26
CA PRO A 207 -7.06 -10.10 -5.96
C PRO A 207 -7.33 -11.31 -5.05
N GLY A 208 -6.40 -11.59 -4.12
CA GLY A 208 -6.55 -12.67 -3.15
C GLY A 208 -7.68 -12.41 -2.14
N ILE A 209 -7.75 -11.17 -1.64
CA ILE A 209 -8.80 -10.73 -0.71
C ILE A 209 -10.18 -10.77 -1.38
N GLY A 210 -10.31 -10.27 -2.60
CA GLY A 210 -11.57 -10.32 -3.35
C GLY A 210 -12.07 -11.75 -3.57
N ARG A 211 -11.15 -12.67 -3.88
CA ARG A 211 -11.48 -14.10 -4.01
C ARG A 211 -11.94 -14.69 -2.67
N ALA A 212 -11.17 -14.50 -1.61
CA ALA A 212 -11.48 -15.05 -0.29
C ALA A 212 -12.81 -14.53 0.26
N LEU A 213 -13.10 -13.22 0.10
CA LEU A 213 -14.41 -12.66 0.47
C LEU A 213 -15.55 -13.23 -0.36
N THR A 214 -15.36 -13.42 -1.66
CA THR A 214 -16.36 -14.05 -2.51
C THR A 214 -16.67 -15.47 -2.03
N GLU A 215 -15.66 -16.28 -1.73
CA GLU A 215 -15.81 -17.62 -1.18
C GLU A 215 -16.57 -17.58 0.16
N LEU A 216 -16.17 -16.72 1.08
CA LEU A 216 -16.83 -16.57 2.37
C LEU A 216 -18.31 -16.18 2.23
N ILE A 217 -18.63 -15.26 1.33
CA ILE A 217 -20.01 -14.78 1.11
C ILE A 217 -20.88 -15.87 0.46
N THR A 218 -20.33 -16.60 -0.51
CA THR A 218 -21.12 -17.54 -1.32
C THR A 218 -21.21 -18.94 -0.72
N THR A 219 -20.20 -19.39 0.01
CA THR A 219 -20.11 -20.75 0.57
C THR A 219 -20.09 -20.78 2.10
N GLY A 220 -19.94 -19.64 2.76
CA GLY A 220 -19.84 -19.53 4.22
C GLY A 220 -18.44 -19.81 4.80
N SER A 221 -17.45 -20.12 3.96
CA SER A 221 -16.08 -20.41 4.42
C SER A 221 -15.02 -20.13 3.33
N TYR A 222 -13.79 -19.94 3.73
CA TYR A 222 -12.66 -19.84 2.82
C TYR A 222 -12.36 -21.20 2.18
N GLN A 223 -12.16 -21.23 0.88
CA GLN A 223 -11.94 -22.47 0.12
C GLN A 223 -10.50 -22.60 -0.40
N THR A 224 -9.91 -21.49 -0.83
CA THR A 224 -8.59 -21.46 -1.49
C THR A 224 -7.51 -20.84 -0.61
N ILE A 225 -7.82 -19.73 0.02
CA ILE A 225 -6.88 -18.97 0.87
C ILE A 225 -7.61 -18.66 2.16
N ASP A 226 -7.12 -19.22 3.27
CA ASP A 226 -7.63 -18.88 4.60
C ASP A 226 -7.03 -17.54 5.07
N ILE A 227 -7.88 -16.54 5.11
CA ILE A 227 -7.53 -15.20 5.59
C ILE A 227 -8.14 -14.88 6.96
N SER A 228 -8.58 -15.90 7.72
CA SER A 228 -9.16 -15.74 9.05
C SER A 228 -8.24 -15.01 10.03
N VAL A 229 -6.94 -15.04 9.77
CA VAL A 229 -5.93 -14.24 10.49
C VAL A 229 -6.23 -12.74 10.50
N PHE A 230 -6.96 -12.23 9.51
CA PHE A 230 -7.37 -10.83 9.38
C PHE A 230 -8.81 -10.56 9.84
N ALA A 231 -9.46 -11.52 10.50
CA ALA A 231 -10.86 -11.42 10.90
C ALA A 231 -11.16 -10.15 11.69
N VAL A 232 -12.37 -9.61 11.51
CA VAL A 232 -12.85 -8.38 12.16
C VAL A 232 -12.87 -8.51 13.67
N GLU A 233 -13.27 -9.68 14.19
CA GLU A 233 -13.32 -9.99 15.62
C GLU A 233 -11.98 -9.75 16.30
N ARG A 234 -10.87 -10.03 15.63
CA ARG A 234 -9.50 -9.79 16.14
C ARG A 234 -9.33 -8.33 16.58
N VAL A 235 -9.77 -7.42 15.73
CA VAL A 235 -9.63 -5.98 15.96
C VAL A 235 -10.55 -5.51 17.09
N LEU A 236 -11.80 -5.96 17.09
CA LEU A 236 -12.77 -5.63 18.14
C LEU A 236 -12.37 -6.16 19.51
N GLN A 237 -11.61 -7.25 19.55
CA GLN A 237 -11.06 -7.84 20.77
C GLN A 237 -9.67 -7.32 21.15
N SER A 238 -9.14 -6.35 20.39
CA SER A 238 -7.78 -5.82 20.57
C SER A 238 -6.67 -6.89 20.50
N ASN A 239 -6.91 -7.95 19.74
CA ASN A 239 -5.95 -9.02 19.52
C ASN A 239 -5.02 -8.65 18.37
N ALA A 240 -3.99 -7.85 18.70
CA ALA A 240 -3.03 -7.32 17.73
C ALA A 240 -2.12 -8.42 17.15
N ARG A 241 -1.81 -8.27 15.86
CA ARG A 241 -0.78 -9.03 15.13
C ARG A 241 0.13 -8.04 14.41
N PRO A 242 1.09 -7.44 15.11
CA PRO A 242 1.87 -6.34 14.57
C PRO A 242 2.60 -6.71 13.29
N GLU A 243 2.50 -5.83 12.28
CA GLU A 243 3.33 -5.85 11.09
C GLU A 243 4.35 -4.70 11.19
N PRO A 244 5.62 -5.01 11.48
CA PRO A 244 6.62 -3.98 11.70
C PRO A 244 7.15 -3.33 10.41
N TYR A 245 6.95 -3.99 9.26
CA TYR A 245 7.49 -3.54 7.98
C TYR A 245 6.39 -2.93 7.11
N VAL A 246 6.15 -1.64 7.32
CA VAL A 246 5.29 -0.81 6.46
C VAL A 246 6.21 0.16 5.74
N LEU A 247 6.24 0.10 4.41
CA LEU A 247 7.01 1.00 3.55
C LEU A 247 6.15 2.17 3.11
#